data_a150511974e895cc8bd06d7a59d3e0c6
#
_entry.id   a150511974e895cc8bd06d7a59d3e0c6
#
_cell.length_a   1.000
_cell.length_b   1.000
_cell.length_c   1.000
_cell.angle_alpha   90.00
_cell.angle_beta   90.00
_cell.angle_gamma   90.00
#
_symmetry.space_group_name_H-M   'P 1'
#
loop_
_entity.id
_entity.type
_entity.pdbx_description
1 polymer ?
#
loop_
_entity_poly.entity_id
_entity_poly.type
_entity_poly.pdbx_seq_one_letter_code
_entity_poly.pdbx_strand_id
1 'polypeptide(L)'
;IIDGSKIVPGDVVLGLASSGAHSNGYSLIRKIIDVAQPDLDADFHGRKFRDVVMEPTRLYVKPLLALMQAMPGVVKGMAHITGGGITENVPRILRDELVARIDAASWKLPPLFQWLQEAGNVDMQEMYRVFNCGIGMAVVVAADQADAVTAQLSAAGETVHRIGRIDARQDGEAQTIVG
;
A
#
# COMPACT_ATOMS: atom_id res chain seq x y z
N ILE A 1 -11.35 3.39 -19.41
CA ILE A 1 -11.35 2.30 -18.43
C ILE A 1 -9.90 2.04 -18.04
N ILE A 2 -9.62 1.92 -16.73
CA ILE A 2 -8.31 1.53 -16.20
C ILE A 2 -8.47 0.07 -15.74
N ASP A 3 -7.92 -0.84 -16.52
CA ASP A 3 -8.08 -2.30 -16.33
C ASP A 3 -6.74 -3.06 -16.22
N GLY A 4 -5.62 -2.32 -16.20
CA GLY A 4 -4.29 -2.92 -16.15
C GLY A 4 -3.75 -3.41 -17.50
N SER A 5 -4.55 -3.41 -18.57
CA SER A 5 -4.15 -3.93 -19.88
C SER A 5 -2.94 -3.21 -20.50
N LYS A 6 -2.69 -1.96 -20.10
CA LYS A 6 -1.58 -1.15 -20.58
C LYS A 6 -0.31 -1.26 -19.73
N ILE A 7 -0.35 -2.04 -18.65
CA ILE A 7 0.82 -2.27 -17.81
C ILE A 7 1.83 -3.13 -18.58
N VAL A 8 3.09 -2.71 -18.58
CA VAL A 8 4.18 -3.40 -19.26
C VAL A 8 5.42 -3.46 -18.37
N PRO A 9 6.36 -4.39 -18.63
CA PRO A 9 7.66 -4.37 -17.95
C PRO A 9 8.35 -3.02 -18.07
N GLY A 10 8.98 -2.56 -16.99
CA GLY A 10 9.60 -1.22 -16.88
C GLY A 10 8.69 -0.16 -16.29
N ASP A 11 7.40 -0.40 -16.16
CA ASP A 11 6.51 0.50 -15.44
C ASP A 11 6.85 0.55 -13.94
N VAL A 12 6.50 1.66 -13.31
CA VAL A 12 6.79 1.95 -11.91
C VAL A 12 5.52 1.80 -11.08
N VAL A 13 5.68 1.23 -9.88
CA VAL A 13 4.64 1.17 -8.86
C VAL A 13 4.86 2.30 -7.86
N LEU A 14 3.89 3.21 -7.78
CA LEU A 14 3.83 4.26 -6.76
C LEU A 14 2.88 3.81 -5.65
N GLY A 15 3.30 3.97 -4.40
CA GLY A 15 2.47 3.71 -3.23
C GLY A 15 2.03 5.02 -2.58
N LEU A 16 0.73 5.17 -2.34
CA LEU A 16 0.17 6.28 -1.58
C LEU A 16 0.01 5.83 -0.12
N ALA A 17 0.51 6.66 0.80
CA ALA A 17 0.45 6.35 2.23
C ALA A 17 -0.98 6.11 2.72
N SER A 18 -1.15 5.12 3.58
CA SER A 18 -2.37 4.90 4.36
C SER A 18 -2.43 5.84 5.56
N SER A 19 -3.62 6.00 6.14
CA SER A 19 -3.83 6.72 7.41
C SER A 19 -3.66 5.80 8.63
N GLY A 20 -3.59 4.50 8.43
CA GLY A 20 -3.55 3.47 9.48
C GLY A 20 -3.95 2.11 8.91
N ALA A 21 -4.53 1.26 9.74
CA ALA A 21 -4.97 -0.08 9.32
C ALA A 21 -6.10 -0.06 8.28
N HIS A 22 -6.75 1.09 8.10
CA HIS A 22 -7.98 1.21 7.33
C HIS A 22 -9.06 0.28 7.91
N SER A 23 -9.75 -0.48 7.08
CA SER A 23 -10.81 -1.39 7.55
C SER A 23 -10.41 -2.88 7.46
N ASN A 24 -9.10 -3.19 7.52
CA ASN A 24 -8.59 -4.53 7.27
C ASN A 24 -7.66 -5.03 8.37
N GLY A 25 -7.62 -6.36 8.55
CA GLY A 25 -6.74 -7.00 9.52
C GLY A 25 -7.23 -6.93 10.98
N TYR A 26 -8.44 -6.45 11.24
CA TYR A 26 -8.92 -6.23 12.61
C TYR A 26 -9.10 -7.50 13.43
N SER A 27 -9.30 -8.65 12.81
CA SER A 27 -9.32 -9.93 13.54
C SER A 27 -7.97 -10.20 14.21
N LEU A 28 -6.88 -9.96 13.49
CA LEU A 28 -5.53 -10.10 14.04
C LEU A 28 -5.19 -8.96 15.00
N ILE A 29 -5.56 -7.71 14.70
CA ILE A 29 -5.38 -6.56 15.62
C ILE A 29 -6.03 -6.84 16.97
N ARG A 30 -7.28 -7.28 16.99
CA ARG A 30 -7.99 -7.62 18.23
C ARG A 30 -7.27 -8.72 19.01
N LYS A 31 -6.85 -9.79 18.34
CA LYS A 31 -6.12 -10.88 18.98
C LYS A 31 -4.80 -10.39 19.59
N ILE A 32 -4.05 -9.53 18.89
CA ILE A 32 -2.81 -8.96 19.41
C ILE A 32 -3.08 -8.08 20.63
N ILE A 33 -4.11 -7.23 20.59
CA ILE A 33 -4.51 -6.37 21.71
C ILE A 33 -4.96 -7.23 22.90
N ASP A 34 -5.72 -8.27 22.68
CA ASP A 34 -6.20 -9.18 23.74
C ASP A 34 -5.04 -9.90 24.44
N VAL A 35 -3.98 -10.23 23.73
CA VAL A 35 -2.80 -10.89 24.30
C VAL A 35 -1.85 -9.89 24.94
N ALA A 36 -1.55 -8.79 24.25
CA ALA A 36 -0.58 -7.79 24.70
C ALA A 36 -1.11 -6.86 25.79
N GLN A 37 -2.44 -6.70 25.90
CA GLN A 37 -3.12 -5.85 26.90
C GLN A 37 -2.52 -4.43 26.99
N PRO A 38 -2.33 -3.71 25.87
CA PRO A 38 -1.79 -2.35 25.91
C PRO A 38 -2.76 -1.40 26.62
N ASP A 39 -2.23 -0.34 27.24
CA ASP A 39 -3.06 0.78 27.66
C ASP A 39 -3.57 1.54 26.44
N LEU A 40 -4.87 1.43 26.18
CA LEU A 40 -5.52 2.05 25.01
C LEU A 40 -5.55 3.58 25.08
N ASP A 41 -5.40 4.16 26.26
CA ASP A 41 -5.36 5.62 26.49
C ASP A 41 -3.93 6.18 26.55
N ALA A 42 -2.91 5.32 26.53
CA ALA A 42 -1.53 5.75 26.53
C ALA A 42 -1.18 6.58 25.28
N ASP A 43 -0.22 7.48 25.44
CA ASP A 43 0.35 8.21 24.31
C ASP A 43 1.08 7.24 23.37
N PHE A 44 0.73 7.32 22.10
CA PHE A 44 1.35 6.58 21.01
C PHE A 44 1.72 7.55 19.90
N HIS A 45 2.96 8.04 19.94
CA HIS A 45 3.47 9.03 18.99
C HIS A 45 2.60 10.31 18.89
N GLY A 46 2.18 10.86 20.04
CA GLY A 46 1.42 12.09 20.13
C GLY A 46 -0.10 11.96 20.02
N ARG A 47 -0.61 10.72 19.96
CA ARG A 47 -2.06 10.42 19.93
C ARG A 47 -2.36 9.27 20.90
N LYS A 48 -3.61 9.12 21.32
CA LYS A 48 -4.00 7.91 22.07
C LYS A 48 -3.91 6.68 21.19
N PHE A 49 -3.40 5.58 21.75
CA PHE A 49 -3.27 4.32 20.99
C PHE A 49 -4.58 3.87 20.35
N ARG A 50 -5.71 3.99 21.08
CA ARG A 50 -7.04 3.66 20.53
C ARG A 50 -7.38 4.46 19.27
N ASP A 51 -7.04 5.76 19.24
CA ASP A 51 -7.36 6.64 18.12
C ASP A 51 -6.52 6.29 16.87
N VAL A 52 -5.27 5.88 17.09
CA VAL A 52 -4.40 5.40 16.01
C VAL A 52 -4.92 4.08 15.42
N VAL A 53 -5.35 3.15 16.28
CA VAL A 53 -5.93 1.87 15.85
C VAL A 53 -7.24 2.08 15.09
N MET A 54 -8.05 3.06 15.51
CA MET A 54 -9.37 3.34 14.94
C MET A 54 -9.37 4.42 13.86
N GLU A 55 -8.20 4.84 13.37
CA GLU A 55 -8.10 5.86 12.33
C GLU A 55 -8.93 5.50 11.10
N PRO A 56 -9.82 6.40 10.62
CA PRO A 56 -10.64 6.15 9.45
C PRO A 56 -9.81 5.89 8.18
N THR A 57 -10.36 5.08 7.29
CA THR A 57 -9.77 4.81 5.97
C THR A 57 -9.58 6.11 5.18
N ARG A 58 -8.36 6.35 4.67
CA ARG A 58 -8.06 7.48 3.82
C ARG A 58 -8.81 7.38 2.48
N LEU A 59 -9.37 8.49 2.04
CA LEU A 59 -10.09 8.58 0.78
C LEU A 59 -9.17 9.09 -0.35
N TYR A 60 -8.92 8.25 -1.33
CA TYR A 60 -8.03 8.55 -2.48
C TYR A 60 -8.78 9.08 -3.71
N VAL A 61 -10.10 9.17 -3.67
CA VAL A 61 -10.94 9.47 -4.85
C VAL A 61 -10.61 10.83 -5.46
N LYS A 62 -10.60 11.89 -4.64
CA LYS A 62 -10.34 13.26 -5.12
C LYS A 62 -8.97 13.42 -5.76
N PRO A 63 -7.85 13.04 -5.09
CA PRO A 63 -6.51 13.20 -5.69
C PRO A 63 -6.33 12.35 -6.95
N LEU A 64 -6.88 11.13 -7.00
CA LEU A 64 -6.77 10.28 -8.19
C LEU A 64 -7.60 10.81 -9.36
N LEU A 65 -8.81 11.30 -9.11
CA LEU A 65 -9.62 11.95 -10.16
C LEU A 65 -8.93 13.19 -10.70
N ALA A 66 -8.38 14.05 -9.83
CA ALA A 66 -7.64 15.23 -10.24
C ALA A 66 -6.41 14.87 -11.07
N LEU A 67 -5.65 13.83 -10.68
CA LEU A 67 -4.54 13.31 -11.45
C LEU A 67 -4.97 12.88 -12.87
N MET A 68 -6.04 12.07 -12.96
CA MET A 68 -6.52 11.56 -14.25
C MET A 68 -7.09 12.65 -15.16
N GLN A 69 -7.62 13.73 -14.58
CA GLN A 69 -8.05 14.91 -15.33
C GLN A 69 -6.87 15.74 -15.84
N ALA A 70 -5.87 15.94 -14.99
CA ALA A 70 -4.66 16.72 -15.35
C ALA A 70 -3.76 15.97 -16.34
N MET A 71 -3.67 14.65 -16.24
CA MET A 71 -2.80 13.78 -17.02
C MET A 71 -3.60 12.58 -17.57
N PRO A 72 -4.42 12.78 -18.61
CA PRO A 72 -5.25 11.71 -19.16
C PRO A 72 -4.44 10.52 -19.64
N GLY A 73 -4.82 9.32 -19.20
CA GLY A 73 -4.16 8.06 -19.58
C GLY A 73 -2.87 7.73 -18.84
N VAL A 74 -2.41 8.57 -17.92
CA VAL A 74 -1.16 8.35 -17.16
C VAL A 74 -1.25 7.14 -16.23
N VAL A 75 -2.41 6.91 -15.62
CA VAL A 75 -2.64 5.77 -14.73
C VAL A 75 -2.95 4.53 -15.57
N LYS A 76 -2.08 3.54 -15.53
CA LYS A 76 -2.24 2.26 -16.25
C LYS A 76 -2.98 1.21 -15.43
N GLY A 77 -2.85 1.29 -14.10
CA GLY A 77 -3.54 0.44 -13.14
C GLY A 77 -3.51 1.06 -11.75
N MET A 78 -4.47 0.70 -10.92
CA MET A 78 -4.51 1.09 -9.52
C MET A 78 -5.16 0.00 -8.68
N ALA A 79 -4.59 -0.26 -7.51
CA ALA A 79 -5.07 -1.24 -6.56
C ALA A 79 -5.26 -0.59 -5.18
N HIS A 80 -6.48 -0.62 -4.67
CA HIS A 80 -6.74 -0.26 -3.28
C HIS A 80 -6.29 -1.42 -2.40
N ILE A 81 -5.37 -1.15 -1.46
CA ILE A 81 -4.81 -2.18 -0.61
C ILE A 81 -5.75 -2.42 0.56
N THR A 82 -6.46 -3.53 0.48
CA THR A 82 -7.48 -4.00 1.43
C THR A 82 -7.08 -5.34 2.05
N GLY A 83 -8.02 -6.17 2.46
CA GLY A 83 -7.73 -7.54 2.93
C GLY A 83 -6.93 -8.32 1.90
N GLY A 84 -5.88 -8.99 2.34
CA GLY A 84 -4.87 -9.61 1.48
C GLY A 84 -3.61 -8.76 1.30
N GLY A 85 -3.62 -7.50 1.79
CA GLY A 85 -2.47 -6.61 1.75
C GLY A 85 -1.96 -6.33 0.33
N ILE A 86 -0.73 -5.83 0.23
CA ILE A 86 -0.11 -5.55 -1.06
C ILE A 86 0.08 -6.83 -1.89
N THR A 87 0.34 -7.94 -1.21
CA THR A 87 0.63 -9.24 -1.81
C THR A 87 -0.52 -9.77 -2.66
N GLU A 88 -1.77 -9.61 -2.21
CA GLU A 88 -2.95 -10.16 -2.90
C GLU A 88 -3.74 -9.11 -3.70
N ASN A 89 -3.56 -7.81 -3.42
CA ASN A 89 -4.32 -6.77 -4.14
C ASN A 89 -3.61 -6.30 -5.42
N VAL A 90 -2.29 -6.21 -5.43
CA VAL A 90 -1.55 -5.81 -6.64
C VAL A 90 -1.71 -6.80 -7.79
N PRO A 91 -1.71 -8.12 -7.60
CA PRO A 91 -1.94 -9.08 -8.69
C PRO A 91 -3.26 -8.86 -9.44
N ARG A 92 -4.28 -8.34 -8.79
CA ARG A 92 -5.61 -8.14 -9.40
C ARG A 92 -5.62 -7.16 -10.58
N ILE A 93 -4.59 -6.35 -10.71
CA ILE A 93 -4.45 -5.39 -11.81
C ILE A 93 -3.36 -5.80 -12.79
N LEU A 94 -2.72 -6.95 -12.60
CA LEU A 94 -1.65 -7.46 -13.45
C LEU A 94 -2.14 -8.61 -14.32
N ARG A 95 -1.64 -8.64 -15.55
CA ARG A 95 -1.78 -9.82 -16.41
C ARG A 95 -0.82 -10.93 -15.93
N ASP A 96 -1.12 -12.17 -16.25
CA ASP A 96 -0.41 -13.36 -15.74
C ASP A 96 1.10 -13.35 -16.03
N GLU A 97 1.51 -12.72 -17.12
CA GLU A 97 2.92 -12.63 -17.52
C GLU A 97 3.71 -11.53 -16.80
N LEU A 98 3.08 -10.80 -15.87
CA LEU A 98 3.70 -9.68 -15.16
C LEU A 98 3.88 -9.98 -13.67
N VAL A 99 4.93 -9.39 -13.10
CA VAL A 99 5.21 -9.40 -11.66
C VAL A 99 5.50 -7.98 -11.18
N ALA A 100 4.96 -7.62 -10.01
CA ALA A 100 5.35 -6.43 -9.28
C ALA A 100 6.46 -6.79 -8.28
N ARG A 101 7.62 -6.16 -8.43
CA ARG A 101 8.73 -6.26 -7.47
C ARG A 101 8.69 -5.03 -6.58
N ILE A 102 8.35 -5.26 -5.33
CA ILE A 102 8.16 -4.22 -4.31
C ILE A 102 9.40 -4.21 -3.40
N ASP A 103 10.01 -3.04 -3.26
CA ASP A 103 11.12 -2.78 -2.36
C ASP A 103 10.58 -2.33 -1.00
N ALA A 104 10.65 -3.20 -0.01
CA ALA A 104 10.19 -2.93 1.35
C ALA A 104 10.98 -1.82 2.05
N ALA A 105 12.21 -1.52 1.60
CA ALA A 105 13.02 -0.44 2.12
C ALA A 105 12.65 0.93 1.55
N SER A 106 11.80 0.99 0.52
CA SER A 106 11.42 2.24 -0.15
C SER A 106 10.48 3.13 0.66
N TRP A 107 9.86 2.62 1.71
CA TRP A 107 9.09 3.41 2.70
C TRP A 107 9.36 2.89 4.11
N LYS A 108 9.12 3.75 5.09
CA LYS A 108 9.25 3.37 6.50
C LYS A 108 7.94 2.71 6.97
N LEU A 109 8.05 1.53 7.58
CA LEU A 109 6.90 0.88 8.22
C LEU A 109 6.35 1.81 9.32
N PRO A 110 5.07 2.23 9.24
CA PRO A 110 4.49 3.14 10.23
C PRO A 110 4.47 2.54 11.65
N PRO A 111 4.53 3.38 12.70
CA PRO A 111 4.61 2.92 14.09
C PRO A 111 3.55 1.91 14.50
N LEU A 112 2.30 2.07 14.05
CA LEU A 112 1.23 1.10 14.34
C LEU A 112 1.60 -0.31 13.87
N PHE A 113 2.11 -0.43 12.64
CA PHE A 113 2.46 -1.72 12.07
C PHE A 113 3.74 -2.29 12.69
N GLN A 114 4.68 -1.45 13.10
CA GLN A 114 5.84 -1.88 13.90
C GLN A 114 5.36 -2.50 15.22
N TRP A 115 4.46 -1.81 15.93
CA TRP A 115 3.89 -2.31 17.17
C TRP A 115 3.13 -3.63 16.96
N LEU A 116 2.30 -3.71 15.93
CA LEU A 116 1.55 -4.94 15.61
C LEU A 116 2.47 -6.11 15.30
N GLN A 117 3.52 -5.87 14.56
CA GLN A 117 4.51 -6.88 14.19
C GLN A 117 5.25 -7.39 15.43
N GLU A 118 5.71 -6.49 16.31
CA GLU A 118 6.48 -6.82 17.51
C GLU A 118 5.59 -7.48 18.57
N ALA A 119 4.46 -6.86 18.94
CA ALA A 119 3.55 -7.36 19.97
C ALA A 119 2.88 -8.68 19.55
N GLY A 120 2.61 -8.86 18.27
CA GLY A 120 2.03 -10.07 17.71
C GLY A 120 3.04 -11.13 17.31
N ASN A 121 4.34 -10.81 17.33
CA ASN A 121 5.41 -11.65 16.79
C ASN A 121 5.05 -12.19 15.39
N VAL A 122 4.58 -11.29 14.52
CA VAL A 122 4.10 -11.64 13.18
C VAL A 122 5.27 -11.59 12.20
N ASP A 123 5.40 -12.61 11.35
CA ASP A 123 6.36 -12.62 10.27
C ASP A 123 6.08 -11.48 9.27
N MET A 124 7.13 -10.84 8.72
CA MET A 124 6.95 -9.68 7.84
C MET A 124 6.22 -10.02 6.54
N GLN A 125 6.38 -11.21 5.98
CA GLN A 125 5.62 -11.61 4.79
C GLN A 125 4.13 -11.76 5.11
N GLU A 126 3.81 -12.24 6.32
CA GLU A 126 2.42 -12.28 6.81
C GLU A 126 1.88 -10.87 7.06
N MET A 127 2.70 -9.93 7.57
CA MET A 127 2.31 -8.52 7.68
C MET A 127 1.87 -7.95 6.33
N TYR A 128 2.63 -8.18 5.24
CA TYR A 128 2.29 -7.71 3.89
C TYR A 128 1.06 -8.41 3.29
N ARG A 129 0.66 -9.55 3.82
CA ARG A 129 -0.54 -10.28 3.40
C ARG A 129 -1.78 -9.86 4.17
N VAL A 130 -1.65 -9.51 5.45
CA VAL A 130 -2.79 -9.17 6.31
C VAL A 130 -3.07 -7.67 6.32
N PHE A 131 -2.02 -6.84 6.34
CA PHE A 131 -2.11 -5.40 6.51
C PHE A 131 -1.64 -4.64 5.27
N ASN A 132 -2.05 -3.36 5.18
CA ASN A 132 -1.53 -2.45 4.17
C ASN A 132 -0.09 -1.99 4.44
N CYS A 133 0.42 -2.17 5.65
CA CYS A 133 1.79 -1.81 6.09
C CYS A 133 2.21 -0.38 5.75
N GLY A 134 1.25 0.54 5.67
CA GLY A 134 1.50 1.95 5.39
C GLY A 134 1.22 2.39 3.95
N ILE A 135 0.90 1.46 3.05
CA ILE A 135 0.53 1.74 1.66
C ILE A 135 -0.94 1.40 1.44
N GLY A 136 -1.79 2.41 1.28
CA GLY A 136 -3.22 2.20 1.11
C GLY A 136 -3.69 2.11 -0.34
N MET A 137 -2.90 2.65 -1.28
CA MET A 137 -3.20 2.64 -2.71
C MET A 137 -1.90 2.42 -3.50
N ALA A 138 -1.90 1.50 -4.43
CA ALA A 138 -0.84 1.33 -5.43
C ALA A 138 -1.30 1.87 -6.79
N VAL A 139 -0.44 2.62 -7.46
CA VAL A 139 -0.70 3.21 -8.78
C VAL A 139 0.45 2.85 -9.71
N VAL A 140 0.12 2.29 -10.87
CA VAL A 140 1.11 1.91 -11.89
C VAL A 140 1.12 2.92 -13.02
N VAL A 141 2.30 3.45 -13.30
CA VAL A 141 2.55 4.46 -14.33
C VAL A 141 3.81 4.13 -15.12
N ALA A 142 3.98 4.71 -16.31
CA ALA A 142 5.23 4.63 -17.05
C ALA A 142 6.38 5.27 -16.26
N ALA A 143 7.61 4.73 -16.39
CA ALA A 143 8.76 5.18 -15.62
C ALA A 143 9.09 6.68 -15.84
N ASP A 144 8.94 7.16 -17.07
CA ASP A 144 9.17 8.57 -17.44
C ASP A 144 8.08 9.52 -16.92
N GLN A 145 6.94 9.02 -16.47
CA GLN A 145 5.84 9.79 -15.88
C GLN A 145 5.84 9.78 -14.34
N ALA A 146 6.64 8.91 -13.71
CA ALA A 146 6.60 8.68 -12.28
C ALA A 146 6.84 9.98 -11.46
N ASP A 147 7.80 10.81 -11.84
CA ASP A 147 8.12 12.04 -11.12
C ASP A 147 7.00 13.08 -11.25
N ALA A 148 6.43 13.24 -12.45
CA ALA A 148 5.32 14.17 -12.69
C ALA A 148 4.05 13.74 -11.93
N VAL A 149 3.74 12.44 -11.91
CA VAL A 149 2.62 11.88 -11.14
C VAL A 149 2.83 12.06 -9.65
N THR A 150 4.03 11.78 -9.15
CA THR A 150 4.39 12.00 -7.75
C THR A 150 4.19 13.47 -7.36
N ALA A 151 4.66 14.40 -8.17
CA ALA A 151 4.49 15.84 -7.91
C ALA A 151 3.01 16.25 -7.88
N GLN A 152 2.21 15.76 -8.81
CA GLN A 152 0.76 16.05 -8.88
C GLN A 152 0.02 15.51 -7.66
N LEU A 153 0.27 14.27 -7.26
CA LEU A 153 -0.35 13.65 -6.10
C LEU A 153 0.11 14.29 -4.78
N SER A 154 1.40 14.64 -4.67
CA SER A 154 1.95 15.35 -3.50
C SER A 154 1.33 16.73 -3.35
N ALA A 155 1.14 17.48 -4.44
CA ALA A 155 0.44 18.75 -4.44
C ALA A 155 -1.04 18.63 -4.00
N ALA A 156 -1.65 17.48 -4.24
CA ALA A 156 -3.00 17.15 -3.78
C ALA A 156 -3.07 16.63 -2.34
N GLY A 157 -1.95 16.62 -1.59
CA GLY A 157 -1.87 16.25 -0.18
C GLY A 157 -1.58 14.77 0.09
N GLU A 158 -1.21 13.98 -0.94
CA GLU A 158 -0.81 12.60 -0.76
C GLU A 158 0.69 12.49 -0.41
N THR A 159 1.05 11.51 0.41
CA THR A 159 2.44 11.08 0.58
C THR A 159 2.68 9.92 -0.39
N VAL A 160 3.59 10.11 -1.31
CA VAL A 160 3.85 9.18 -2.41
C VAL A 160 5.25 8.59 -2.27
N HIS A 161 5.33 7.26 -2.38
CA HIS A 161 6.59 6.51 -2.40
C HIS A 161 6.71 5.76 -3.73
N ARG A 162 7.90 5.75 -4.30
CA ARG A 162 8.22 4.86 -5.42
C ARG A 162 8.57 3.50 -4.82
N ILE A 163 7.60 2.58 -4.78
CA ILE A 163 7.72 1.34 -4.02
C ILE A 163 8.17 0.14 -4.84
N GLY A 164 8.21 0.25 -6.17
CA GLY A 164 8.62 -0.89 -6.96
C GLY A 164 8.49 -0.67 -8.46
N ARG A 165 8.64 -1.77 -9.17
CA ARG A 165 8.57 -1.82 -10.63
C ARG A 165 7.84 -3.06 -11.10
N ILE A 166 7.39 -3.00 -12.34
CA ILE A 166 6.80 -4.15 -13.06
C ILE A 166 7.88 -4.78 -13.92
N ASP A 167 8.00 -6.09 -13.81
CA ASP A 167 8.89 -6.91 -14.64
C ASP A 167 8.10 -8.01 -15.36
N ALA A 168 8.73 -8.68 -16.32
CA ALA A 168 8.23 -9.92 -16.87
C ALA A 168 8.31 -11.01 -15.78
N ARG A 169 7.21 -11.72 -15.57
CA ARG A 169 7.11 -12.80 -14.60
C ARG A 169 7.75 -14.07 -15.17
N GLN A 170 8.53 -14.76 -14.34
CA GLN A 170 9.08 -16.05 -14.67
C GLN A 170 8.14 -17.18 -14.22
N ASP A 171 8.29 -18.35 -14.83
CA ASP A 171 7.49 -19.51 -14.46
C ASP A 171 7.65 -19.85 -12.98
N GLY A 172 6.52 -20.00 -12.29
CA GLY A 172 6.49 -20.33 -10.87
C GLY A 172 6.68 -19.15 -9.90
N GLU A 173 6.98 -17.94 -10.41
CA GLU A 173 7.02 -16.76 -9.53
C GLU A 173 5.62 -16.33 -9.08
N ALA A 174 5.53 -15.80 -7.87
CA ALA A 174 4.36 -15.04 -7.44
C ALA A 174 4.22 -13.75 -8.26
N GLN A 175 3.00 -13.23 -8.43
CA GLN A 175 2.78 -11.98 -9.18
C GLN A 175 3.14 -10.72 -8.37
N THR A 176 3.36 -10.83 -7.07
CA THR A 176 3.91 -9.77 -6.22
C THR A 176 4.97 -10.35 -5.32
N ILE A 177 6.14 -9.74 -5.33
CA ILE A 177 7.29 -10.11 -4.51
C ILE A 177 7.68 -8.87 -3.71
N VAL A 178 7.72 -9.00 -2.38
CA VAL A 178 8.12 -7.95 -1.46
C VAL A 178 9.43 -8.35 -0.79
N GLY A 179 10.47 -7.56 -0.98
CA GLY A 179 11.80 -7.85 -0.44
C GLY A 179 12.67 -6.62 -0.24
#